data_ba6ff8529c275d48b790ba0863c1c57a
#
_entry.id   ba6ff8529c275d48b790ba0863c1c57a
#
_cell.length_a   1.000
_cell.length_b   1.000
_cell.length_c   1.000
_cell.angle_alpha   90.00
_cell.angle_beta   90.00
_cell.angle_gamma   90.00
#
_symmetry.space_group_name_H-M   'P 1'
#
loop_
_entity.id
_entity.type
_entity.pdbx_description
1 polymer ?
#
loop_
_entity_poly.entity_id
_entity_poly.type
_entity_poly.pdbx_seq_one_letter_code
_entity_poly.pdbx_strand_id
1 'polypeptide(L)'
;KDLPSIIANEKLKEDYDMNTTHMILVDSSVESADVAKMINKMDDVDGVKWALGLDALIGPAIPQSMIPDSVTEMLKNDKYQLLLVNSEYKVASDELNVQIKELNKILHKYDKGGMLIGEGPLTADLIDITDTDFKTVSVVSIGIIFVIILILFKSISLPIILVGVIEFAIFVNMGIPYYTGTKLPFVA
;
A
#
# COMPACT_ATOMS: atom_id res chain seq x y z
N LYS A 1 -16.19 6.34 17.61
CA LYS A 1 -16.07 4.88 17.84
C LYS A 1 -14.77 4.64 18.58
N ASP A 2 -14.91 4.25 19.84
CA ASP A 2 -13.81 4.32 20.82
C ASP A 2 -13.11 2.97 20.95
N LEU A 3 -12.61 2.44 19.84
CA LEU A 3 -11.74 1.25 19.87
C LEU A 3 -10.37 1.66 20.42
N PRO A 4 -9.80 0.92 21.37
CA PRO A 4 -8.49 1.23 21.97
C PRO A 4 -7.37 1.42 20.93
N SER A 5 -7.40 0.65 19.85
CA SER A 5 -6.45 0.78 18.73
C SER A 5 -6.56 2.11 17.97
N ILE A 6 -7.79 2.60 17.77
CA ILE A 6 -8.03 3.89 17.11
C ILE A 6 -7.51 5.03 18.00
N ILE A 7 -7.83 4.97 19.31
CA ILE A 7 -7.34 5.96 20.29
C ILE A 7 -5.81 5.96 20.35
N ALA A 8 -5.19 4.78 20.30
CA ALA A 8 -3.73 4.66 20.30
C ALA A 8 -3.10 5.27 19.02
N ASN A 9 -3.69 5.03 17.86
CA ASN A 9 -3.24 5.62 16.60
C ASN A 9 -3.42 7.14 16.58
N GLU A 10 -4.53 7.66 17.13
CA GLU A 10 -4.72 9.11 17.26
C GLU A 10 -3.68 9.75 18.16
N LYS A 11 -3.31 9.11 19.28
CA LYS A 11 -2.22 9.59 20.16
C LYS A 11 -0.86 9.54 19.49
N LEU A 12 -0.54 8.47 18.74
CA LEU A 12 0.69 8.41 17.96
C LEU A 12 0.78 9.55 16.95
N LYS A 13 -0.34 9.89 16.35
CA LYS A 13 -0.41 11.02 15.41
C LYS A 13 -0.25 12.37 16.12
N GLU A 14 -0.99 12.59 17.23
CA GLU A 14 -1.00 13.88 17.93
C GLU A 14 0.32 14.15 18.67
N ASP A 15 0.88 13.13 19.33
CA ASP A 15 2.03 13.29 20.21
C ASP A 15 3.38 13.11 19.46
N TYR A 16 3.40 12.32 18.37
CA TYR A 16 4.62 11.92 17.67
C TYR A 16 4.61 12.25 16.17
N ASP A 17 3.51 12.82 15.65
CA ASP A 17 3.31 13.08 14.20
C ASP A 17 3.52 11.82 13.33
N MET A 18 3.13 10.66 13.86
CA MET A 18 3.27 9.36 13.21
C MET A 18 1.90 8.85 12.76
N ASN A 19 1.66 8.82 11.44
CA ASN A 19 0.42 8.25 10.87
C ASN A 19 0.62 6.81 10.40
N THR A 20 1.61 6.59 9.54
CA THR A 20 1.88 5.28 8.94
C THR A 20 3.37 5.02 8.94
N THR A 21 3.79 3.87 9.46
CA THR A 21 5.20 3.47 9.44
C THR A 21 5.37 2.28 8.52
N HIS A 22 6.24 2.43 7.54
CA HIS A 22 6.66 1.35 6.65
C HIS A 22 7.95 0.73 7.14
N MET A 23 8.07 -0.57 7.00
CA MET A 23 9.29 -1.32 7.19
C MET A 23 9.85 -1.74 5.84
N ILE A 24 11.14 -1.64 5.65
CA ILE A 24 11.81 -2.01 4.41
C ILE A 24 12.89 -3.02 4.74
N LEU A 25 12.82 -4.17 4.10
CA LEU A 25 13.86 -5.18 4.15
C LEU A 25 14.74 -5.05 2.91
N VAL A 26 16.03 -4.83 3.16
CA VAL A 26 17.06 -4.71 2.14
C VAL A 26 18.09 -5.82 2.36
N ASP A 27 18.60 -6.41 1.30
CA ASP A 27 19.65 -7.42 1.39
C ASP A 27 20.88 -6.87 2.11
N SER A 28 21.43 -7.64 3.05
CA SER A 28 22.61 -7.23 3.84
C SER A 28 23.90 -7.08 3.03
N SER A 29 23.93 -7.59 1.79
CA SER A 29 25.04 -7.42 0.88
C SER A 29 25.10 -6.05 0.21
N VAL A 30 24.02 -5.25 0.30
CA VAL A 30 24.02 -3.87 -0.23
C VAL A 30 24.97 -3.02 0.61
N GLU A 31 25.84 -2.30 -0.05
CA GLU A 31 26.86 -1.48 0.62
C GLU A 31 26.23 -0.36 1.46
N SER A 32 26.75 -0.12 2.65
CA SER A 32 26.25 0.94 3.58
C SER A 32 26.16 2.31 2.92
N ALA A 33 27.08 2.64 2.01
CA ALA A 33 27.06 3.89 1.27
C ALA A 33 25.83 3.99 0.33
N ASP A 34 25.39 2.90 -0.25
CA ASP A 34 24.22 2.88 -1.13
C ASP A 34 22.93 2.84 -0.33
N VAL A 35 22.91 2.16 0.81
CA VAL A 35 21.81 2.23 1.79
C VAL A 35 21.60 3.65 2.28
N ALA A 36 22.67 4.35 2.64
CA ALA A 36 22.59 5.76 3.07
C ALA A 36 22.02 6.66 1.96
N LYS A 37 22.46 6.48 0.70
CA LYS A 37 21.90 7.21 -0.45
C LYS A 37 20.43 6.90 -0.70
N MET A 38 20.04 5.64 -0.51
CA MET A 38 18.65 5.18 -0.63
C MET A 38 17.77 5.84 0.43
N ILE A 39 18.20 5.81 1.70
CA ILE A 39 17.49 6.44 2.82
C ILE A 39 17.30 7.94 2.56
N ASN A 40 18.35 8.65 2.17
CA ASN A 40 18.25 10.09 1.87
C ASN A 40 17.24 10.37 0.75
N LYS A 41 17.19 9.54 -0.28
CA LYS A 41 16.20 9.70 -1.34
C LYS A 41 14.78 9.36 -0.90
N MET A 42 14.62 8.43 0.04
CA MET A 42 13.32 8.09 0.62
C MET A 42 12.83 9.21 1.54
N ASP A 43 13.75 9.86 2.26
CA ASP A 43 13.46 11.01 3.10
C ASP A 43 12.98 12.23 2.31
N ASP A 44 13.48 12.38 1.06
CA ASP A 44 13.07 13.44 0.13
C ASP A 44 11.69 13.16 -0.56
N VAL A 45 11.08 12.00 -0.36
CA VAL A 45 9.77 11.67 -0.97
C VAL A 45 8.66 12.43 -0.28
N ASP A 46 7.74 12.97 -1.06
CA ASP A 46 6.61 13.76 -0.56
C ASP A 46 5.79 12.98 0.49
N GLY A 47 5.53 13.65 1.62
CA GLY A 47 4.82 13.08 2.76
C GLY A 47 5.63 12.11 3.62
N VAL A 48 6.92 11.86 3.33
CA VAL A 48 7.82 11.18 4.26
C VAL A 48 8.28 12.17 5.33
N LYS A 49 8.12 11.80 6.59
CA LYS A 49 8.56 12.62 7.73
C LYS A 49 10.00 12.33 8.12
N TRP A 50 10.35 11.05 8.06
CA TRP A 50 11.73 10.59 8.29
C TRP A 50 11.90 9.17 7.74
N ALA A 51 13.12 8.88 7.32
CA ALA A 51 13.57 7.55 6.93
C ALA A 51 14.80 7.18 7.76
N LEU A 52 14.78 6.02 8.42
CA LEU A 52 15.81 5.58 9.35
C LEU A 52 16.27 4.16 8.99
N GLY A 53 17.58 3.95 9.15
CA GLY A 53 18.22 2.65 9.10
C GLY A 53 19.42 2.64 10.01
N LEU A 54 20.05 1.49 10.22
CA LEU A 54 21.21 1.37 11.10
C LEU A 54 22.30 2.38 10.72
N ASP A 55 22.63 2.46 9.44
CA ASP A 55 23.68 3.33 8.92
C ASP A 55 23.31 4.84 9.02
N ALA A 56 22.02 5.19 9.01
CA ALA A 56 21.54 6.55 9.19
C ALA A 56 21.53 6.97 10.67
N LEU A 57 21.21 6.06 11.58
CA LEU A 57 21.25 6.28 13.03
C LEU A 57 22.68 6.50 13.53
N ILE A 58 23.64 5.84 12.92
CA ILE A 58 25.04 5.87 13.35
C ILE A 58 25.72 7.12 12.78
N GLY A 59 25.37 7.55 11.58
CA GLY A 59 26.10 8.59 10.85
C GLY A 59 27.57 8.23 10.63
N PRO A 60 28.28 8.94 9.74
CA PRO A 60 29.69 8.64 9.45
C PRO A 60 30.65 8.90 10.62
N ALA A 61 30.18 9.49 11.71
CA ALA A 61 31.00 9.90 12.86
C ALA A 61 31.04 8.88 14.02
N ILE A 62 30.14 7.89 14.05
CA ILE A 62 30.09 6.90 15.14
C ILE A 62 30.62 5.56 14.65
N PRO A 63 31.73 5.04 15.19
CA PRO A 63 32.22 3.70 14.87
C PRO A 63 31.17 2.63 15.24
N GLN A 64 30.96 1.66 14.37
CA GLN A 64 30.03 0.51 14.61
C GLN A 64 30.30 -0.20 15.95
N SER A 65 31.55 -0.18 16.44
CA SER A 65 31.93 -0.76 17.71
C SER A 65 31.35 -0.06 18.95
N MET A 66 30.75 1.10 18.80
CA MET A 66 30.08 1.84 19.88
C MET A 66 28.59 1.56 19.99
N ILE A 67 28.04 0.79 19.05
CA ILE A 67 26.61 0.44 19.06
C ILE A 67 26.43 -0.84 19.87
N PRO A 68 25.46 -0.88 20.77
CA PRO A 68 25.12 -2.12 21.44
C PRO A 68 24.75 -3.22 20.43
N ASP A 69 25.33 -4.40 20.59
CA ASP A 69 25.05 -5.56 19.71
C ASP A 69 23.54 -5.82 19.58
N SER A 70 22.78 -5.60 20.66
CA SER A 70 21.32 -5.74 20.67
C SER A 70 20.60 -4.83 19.64
N VAL A 71 21.11 -3.64 19.35
CA VAL A 71 20.53 -2.73 18.35
C VAL A 71 20.93 -3.19 16.94
N THR A 72 22.17 -3.60 16.79
CA THR A 72 22.67 -4.10 15.51
C THR A 72 21.93 -5.38 15.10
N GLU A 73 21.78 -6.34 16.00
CA GLU A 73 21.06 -7.60 15.77
C GLU A 73 19.56 -7.38 15.47
N MET A 74 18.97 -6.32 16.05
CA MET A 74 17.54 -5.99 15.79
C MET A 74 17.33 -5.41 14.38
N LEU A 75 18.27 -4.63 13.88
CA LEU A 75 18.13 -3.90 12.62
C LEU A 75 18.89 -4.56 11.44
N LYS A 76 19.81 -5.47 11.71
CA LYS A 76 20.60 -6.14 10.69
C LYS A 76 20.94 -7.56 11.11
N ASN A 77 20.72 -8.50 10.20
CA ASN A 77 21.18 -9.89 10.32
C ASN A 77 22.00 -10.28 9.08
N ASP A 78 22.42 -11.54 8.99
CA ASP A 78 23.24 -12.05 7.88
C ASP A 78 22.56 -11.92 6.50
N LYS A 79 21.23 -11.78 6.47
CA LYS A 79 20.44 -11.84 5.25
C LYS A 79 19.81 -10.51 4.89
N TYR A 80 19.29 -9.79 5.89
CA TYR A 80 18.56 -8.55 5.69
C TYR A 80 18.93 -7.47 6.69
N GLN A 81 18.77 -6.24 6.26
CA GLN A 81 18.77 -5.06 7.11
C GLN A 81 17.39 -4.40 7.04
N LEU A 82 16.93 -3.92 8.19
CA LEU A 82 15.63 -3.30 8.38
C LEU A 82 15.77 -1.78 8.36
N LEU A 83 15.00 -1.14 7.49
CA LEU A 83 14.82 0.31 7.47
C LEU A 83 13.39 0.63 7.88
N LEU A 84 13.20 1.81 8.45
CA LEU A 84 11.90 2.33 8.85
C LEU A 84 11.66 3.66 8.12
N VAL A 85 10.47 3.81 7.56
CA VAL A 85 10.05 5.04 6.89
C VAL A 85 8.70 5.45 7.46
N ASN A 86 8.61 6.65 7.98
CA ASN A 86 7.37 7.20 8.52
C ASN A 86 6.73 8.13 7.52
N SER A 87 5.42 7.99 7.34
CA SER A 87 4.59 8.79 6.46
C SER A 87 3.58 9.62 7.25
N GLU A 88 3.33 10.85 6.79
CA GLU A 88 2.23 11.68 7.28
C GLU A 88 0.88 11.27 6.70
N TYR A 89 0.88 10.46 5.63
CA TYR A 89 -0.34 10.02 4.97
C TYR A 89 -1.03 8.89 5.72
N LYS A 90 -2.35 8.86 5.64
CA LYS A 90 -3.17 7.82 6.26
C LYS A 90 -3.20 6.57 5.39
N VAL A 91 -3.32 5.41 6.05
CA VAL A 91 -3.56 4.14 5.37
C VAL A 91 -4.79 4.25 4.45
N ALA A 92 -4.70 3.64 3.27
CA ALA A 92 -5.73 3.66 2.22
C ALA A 92 -6.06 5.04 1.63
N SER A 93 -5.13 6.00 1.70
CA SER A 93 -5.26 7.26 0.95
C SER A 93 -4.56 7.16 -0.41
N ASP A 94 -5.02 7.96 -1.37
CA ASP A 94 -4.41 8.00 -2.71
C ASP A 94 -2.98 8.53 -2.67
N GLU A 95 -2.72 9.49 -1.79
CA GLU A 95 -1.39 10.07 -1.55
C GLU A 95 -0.42 9.00 -1.03
N LEU A 96 -0.86 8.17 -0.07
CA LEU A 96 -0.05 7.07 0.43
C LEU A 96 0.25 6.04 -0.66
N ASN A 97 -0.72 5.72 -1.51
CA ASN A 97 -0.54 4.77 -2.60
C ASN A 97 0.49 5.28 -3.64
N VAL A 98 0.50 6.58 -3.92
CA VAL A 98 1.51 7.21 -4.79
C VAL A 98 2.89 7.15 -4.12
N GLN A 99 2.98 7.52 -2.84
CA GLN A 99 4.21 7.46 -2.04
C GLN A 99 4.80 6.04 -2.01
N ILE A 100 3.98 5.01 -1.77
CA ILE A 100 4.40 3.60 -1.76
C ILE A 100 5.03 3.20 -3.09
N LYS A 101 4.43 3.61 -4.22
CA LYS A 101 4.99 3.34 -5.56
C LYS A 101 6.35 4.01 -5.77
N GLU A 102 6.51 5.23 -5.26
CA GLU A 102 7.78 5.96 -5.35
C GLU A 102 8.85 5.35 -4.45
N LEU A 103 8.51 5.00 -3.21
CA LEU A 103 9.41 4.30 -2.30
C LEU A 103 9.87 2.94 -2.88
N ASN A 104 8.96 2.16 -3.46
CA ASN A 104 9.29 0.91 -4.14
C ASN A 104 10.22 1.13 -5.34
N LYS A 105 10.02 2.18 -6.12
CA LYS A 105 10.88 2.53 -7.25
C LYS A 105 12.29 2.90 -6.78
N ILE A 106 12.41 3.62 -5.69
CA ILE A 106 13.71 3.93 -5.08
C ILE A 106 14.36 2.65 -4.56
N LEU A 107 13.64 1.83 -3.80
CA LEU A 107 14.11 0.57 -3.25
C LEU A 107 14.68 -0.35 -4.34
N HIS A 108 13.89 -0.63 -5.38
CA HIS A 108 14.29 -1.55 -6.45
C HIS A 108 15.41 -1.03 -7.35
N LYS A 109 15.78 0.25 -7.23
CA LYS A 109 16.97 0.79 -7.89
C LYS A 109 18.26 0.32 -7.22
N TYR A 110 18.23 0.10 -5.90
CA TYR A 110 19.39 -0.30 -5.09
C TYR A 110 19.36 -1.79 -4.76
N ASP A 111 18.19 -2.33 -4.50
CA ASP A 111 17.95 -3.75 -4.22
C ASP A 111 16.70 -4.24 -4.95
N LYS A 112 16.89 -5.05 -5.99
CA LYS A 112 15.78 -5.62 -6.76
C LYS A 112 14.96 -6.64 -5.97
N GLY A 113 15.53 -7.23 -4.93
CA GLY A 113 14.88 -8.17 -4.02
C GLY A 113 14.35 -7.52 -2.75
N GLY A 114 14.57 -6.22 -2.58
CA GLY A 114 14.08 -5.48 -1.43
C GLY A 114 12.57 -5.49 -1.33
N MET A 115 12.05 -5.48 -0.09
CA MET A 115 10.62 -5.61 0.20
C MET A 115 10.16 -4.44 1.08
N LEU A 116 9.10 -3.77 0.63
CA LEU A 116 8.39 -2.76 1.41
C LEU A 116 7.23 -3.42 2.16
N ILE A 117 7.19 -3.30 3.47
CA ILE A 117 6.29 -4.02 4.37
C ILE A 117 5.58 -3.03 5.27
N GLY A 118 4.36 -3.34 5.67
CA GLY A 118 3.56 -2.56 6.61
C GLY A 118 2.10 -2.53 6.25
N GLU A 119 1.29 -1.88 7.08
CA GLU A 119 -0.15 -1.77 6.86
C GLU A 119 -0.48 -0.99 5.58
N GLY A 120 0.28 0.05 5.28
CA GLY A 120 0.11 0.84 4.06
C GLY A 120 0.35 0.02 2.78
N PRO A 121 1.54 -0.57 2.57
CA PRO A 121 1.81 -1.43 1.43
C PRO A 121 0.85 -2.61 1.30
N LEU A 122 0.55 -3.31 2.41
CA LEU A 122 -0.41 -4.40 2.42
C LEU A 122 -1.80 -3.97 1.95
N THR A 123 -2.27 -2.81 2.44
CA THR A 123 -3.57 -2.28 2.04
C THR A 123 -3.57 -1.83 0.58
N ALA A 124 -2.48 -1.22 0.10
CA ALA A 124 -2.33 -0.83 -1.30
C ALA A 124 -2.38 -2.06 -2.24
N ASP A 125 -1.63 -3.11 -1.91
CA ASP A 125 -1.65 -4.37 -2.67
C ASP A 125 -3.04 -5.03 -2.65
N LEU A 126 -3.71 -5.04 -1.49
CA LEU A 126 -5.06 -5.58 -1.36
C LEU A 126 -6.06 -4.82 -2.23
N ILE A 127 -5.98 -3.50 -2.26
CA ILE A 127 -6.84 -2.65 -3.12
C ILE A 127 -6.61 -2.98 -4.59
N ASP A 128 -5.35 -3.06 -5.03
CA ASP A 128 -4.99 -3.30 -6.43
C ASP A 128 -5.43 -4.70 -6.91
N ILE A 129 -5.19 -5.73 -6.07
CA ILE A 129 -5.64 -7.10 -6.34
C ILE A 129 -7.17 -7.15 -6.38
N THR A 130 -7.85 -6.56 -5.40
CA THR A 130 -9.30 -6.57 -5.31
C THR A 130 -9.94 -5.86 -6.52
N ASP A 131 -9.41 -4.71 -6.95
CA ASP A 131 -9.90 -3.99 -8.14
C ASP A 131 -9.76 -4.85 -9.41
N THR A 132 -8.64 -5.53 -9.55
CA THR A 132 -8.39 -6.46 -10.67
C THR A 132 -9.34 -7.65 -10.64
N ASP A 133 -9.52 -8.26 -9.47
CA ASP A 133 -10.41 -9.41 -9.29
C ASP A 133 -11.87 -9.03 -9.55
N PHE A 134 -12.34 -7.90 -9.01
CA PHE A 134 -13.69 -7.42 -9.27
C PHE A 134 -13.95 -7.16 -10.76
N LYS A 135 -13.02 -6.53 -11.46
CA LYS A 135 -13.12 -6.31 -12.90
C LYS A 135 -13.19 -7.63 -13.66
N THR A 136 -12.33 -8.57 -13.32
CA THR A 136 -12.27 -9.89 -13.98
C THR A 136 -13.55 -10.67 -13.74
N VAL A 137 -13.99 -10.77 -12.49
CA VAL A 137 -15.24 -11.49 -12.12
C VAL A 137 -16.45 -10.85 -12.78
N SER A 138 -16.54 -9.53 -12.81
CA SER A 138 -17.63 -8.81 -13.45
C SER A 138 -17.69 -9.08 -14.95
N VAL A 139 -16.57 -8.96 -15.66
CA VAL A 139 -16.52 -9.23 -17.11
C VAL A 139 -16.88 -10.67 -17.44
N VAL A 140 -16.35 -11.63 -16.68
CA VAL A 140 -16.66 -13.06 -16.88
C VAL A 140 -18.13 -13.35 -16.59
N SER A 141 -18.67 -12.82 -15.50
CA SER A 141 -20.08 -13.01 -15.11
C SER A 141 -21.03 -12.43 -16.15
N ILE A 142 -20.78 -11.20 -16.60
CA ILE A 142 -21.56 -10.55 -17.67
C ILE A 142 -21.52 -11.38 -18.95
N GLY A 143 -20.33 -11.86 -19.34
CA GLY A 143 -20.15 -12.71 -20.52
C GLY A 143 -20.94 -14.02 -20.44
N ILE A 144 -20.88 -14.69 -19.29
CA ILE A 144 -21.62 -15.94 -19.07
C ILE A 144 -23.13 -15.70 -19.11
N ILE A 145 -23.64 -14.68 -18.42
CA ILE A 145 -25.06 -14.32 -18.41
C ILE A 145 -25.54 -14.01 -19.82
N PHE A 146 -24.74 -13.23 -20.57
CA PHE A 146 -25.02 -12.89 -21.97
C PHE A 146 -25.18 -14.14 -22.83
N VAL A 147 -24.25 -15.09 -22.74
CA VAL A 147 -24.27 -16.35 -23.49
C VAL A 147 -25.49 -17.22 -23.11
N ILE A 148 -25.81 -17.32 -21.83
CA ILE A 148 -26.98 -18.10 -21.35
C ILE A 148 -28.27 -17.51 -21.93
N ILE A 149 -28.45 -16.19 -21.86
CA ILE A 149 -29.64 -15.52 -22.37
C ILE A 149 -29.71 -15.66 -23.90
N LEU A 150 -28.58 -15.55 -24.61
CA LEU A 150 -28.50 -15.74 -26.05
C LEU A 150 -29.01 -17.13 -26.48
N ILE A 151 -28.56 -18.19 -25.78
CA ILE A 151 -28.93 -19.56 -26.06
C ILE A 151 -30.42 -19.81 -25.75
N LEU A 152 -30.92 -19.30 -24.62
CA LEU A 152 -32.29 -19.48 -24.19
C LEU A 152 -33.30 -18.81 -25.13
N PHE A 153 -33.04 -17.58 -25.49
CA PHE A 153 -33.97 -16.78 -26.29
C PHE A 153 -33.70 -16.83 -27.79
N LYS A 154 -32.57 -17.39 -28.23
CA LYS A 154 -32.16 -17.48 -29.64
C LYS A 154 -32.22 -16.12 -30.35
N SER A 155 -31.95 -15.04 -29.61
CA SER A 155 -32.01 -13.67 -30.07
C SER A 155 -30.85 -12.87 -29.48
N ILE A 156 -30.14 -12.10 -30.28
CA ILE A 156 -29.01 -11.25 -29.85
C ILE A 156 -29.52 -9.98 -29.16
N SER A 157 -30.67 -9.46 -29.57
CA SER A 157 -31.20 -8.19 -29.04
C SER A 157 -31.60 -8.28 -27.57
N LEU A 158 -32.17 -9.42 -27.12
CA LEU A 158 -32.61 -9.59 -25.74
C LEU A 158 -31.45 -9.57 -24.73
N PRO A 159 -30.34 -10.32 -24.93
CA PRO A 159 -29.18 -10.21 -24.03
C PRO A 159 -28.63 -8.78 -23.93
N ILE A 160 -28.52 -8.07 -25.06
CA ILE A 160 -27.99 -6.69 -25.06
C ILE A 160 -28.86 -5.78 -24.20
N ILE A 161 -30.19 -5.84 -24.36
CA ILE A 161 -31.10 -4.99 -23.59
C ILE A 161 -31.09 -5.35 -22.12
N LEU A 162 -31.18 -6.67 -21.79
CA LEU A 162 -31.23 -7.13 -20.39
C LEU A 162 -29.93 -6.83 -19.64
N VAL A 163 -28.79 -7.17 -20.22
CA VAL A 163 -27.48 -6.87 -19.62
C VAL A 163 -27.30 -5.36 -19.49
N GLY A 164 -27.63 -4.59 -20.51
CA GLY A 164 -27.55 -3.12 -20.47
C GLY A 164 -28.40 -2.51 -19.35
N VAL A 165 -29.61 -3.00 -19.12
CA VAL A 165 -30.48 -2.53 -18.02
C VAL A 165 -29.90 -2.89 -16.65
N ILE A 166 -29.37 -4.12 -16.50
CA ILE A 166 -28.75 -4.56 -15.25
C ILE A 166 -27.52 -3.70 -14.94
N GLU A 167 -26.61 -3.55 -15.91
CA GLU A 167 -25.41 -2.74 -15.73
C GLU A 167 -25.76 -1.26 -15.43
N PHE A 168 -26.73 -0.70 -16.12
CA PHE A 168 -27.21 0.64 -15.86
C PHE A 168 -27.72 0.79 -14.42
N ALA A 169 -28.50 -0.19 -13.91
CA ALA A 169 -29.01 -0.18 -12.55
C ALA A 169 -27.86 -0.27 -11.52
N ILE A 170 -26.83 -1.09 -11.80
CA ILE A 170 -25.63 -1.20 -10.96
C ILE A 170 -24.88 0.15 -10.92
N PHE A 171 -24.64 0.78 -12.07
CA PHE A 171 -23.97 2.08 -12.12
C PHE A 171 -24.73 3.16 -11.37
N VAL A 172 -26.06 3.22 -11.51
CA VAL A 172 -26.89 4.16 -10.76
C VAL A 172 -26.75 3.91 -9.26
N ASN A 173 -26.83 2.66 -8.82
CA ASN A 173 -26.72 2.30 -7.40
C ASN A 173 -25.34 2.64 -6.83
N MET A 174 -24.26 2.38 -7.58
CA MET A 174 -22.90 2.73 -7.18
C MET A 174 -22.65 4.25 -7.19
N GLY A 175 -23.38 5.00 -8.01
CA GLY A 175 -23.29 6.46 -8.06
C GLY A 175 -23.99 7.18 -6.89
N ILE A 176 -25.00 6.56 -6.27
CA ILE A 176 -25.77 7.16 -5.17
C ILE A 176 -24.89 7.65 -4.01
N PRO A 177 -23.89 6.89 -3.52
CA PRO A 177 -23.02 7.31 -2.43
C PRO A 177 -22.27 8.62 -2.71
N TYR A 178 -21.90 8.86 -3.97
CA TYR A 178 -21.26 10.11 -4.37
C TYR A 178 -22.17 11.32 -4.12
N TYR A 179 -23.46 11.20 -4.47
CA TYR A 179 -24.43 12.30 -4.28
C TYR A 179 -24.90 12.43 -2.83
N THR A 180 -24.92 11.33 -2.08
CA THR A 180 -25.34 11.33 -0.67
C THR A 180 -24.19 11.61 0.31
N GLY A 181 -22.94 11.67 -0.17
CA GLY A 181 -21.78 11.85 0.68
C GLY A 181 -21.50 10.66 1.61
N THR A 182 -22.12 9.51 1.35
CA THR A 182 -21.91 8.30 2.17
C THR A 182 -20.70 7.53 1.64
N LYS A 183 -19.88 7.03 2.56
CA LYS A 183 -18.75 6.16 2.19
C LYS A 183 -19.22 4.70 2.13
N LEU A 184 -18.97 4.04 1.01
CA LEU A 184 -19.16 2.60 0.93
C LEU A 184 -18.08 1.90 1.78
N PRO A 185 -18.46 0.96 2.67
CA PRO A 185 -17.46 0.14 3.34
C PRO A 185 -16.73 -0.73 2.30
N PHE A 186 -15.43 -0.90 2.50
CA PHE A 186 -14.58 -1.71 1.60
C PHE A 186 -15.02 -3.19 1.52
N VAL A 187 -15.68 -3.65 2.58
CA VAL A 187 -16.29 -4.99 2.65
C VAL A 187 -17.76 -4.80 2.98
N ALA A 188 -18.60 -5.01 1.99
CA ALA A 188 -20.05 -5.09 2.15
C ALA A 188 -20.54 -6.45 1.66
#